data_f7911efdeb473ae593c514e44361244f
#
_entry.id   f7911efdeb473ae593c514e44361244f
#
_cell.length_a   1.000
_cell.length_b   1.000
_cell.length_c   1.000
_cell.angle_alpha   90.00
_cell.angle_beta   90.00
_cell.angle_gamma   90.00
#
_symmetry.space_group_name_H-M   'P 1'
#
loop_
_entity.id
_entity.type
_entity.pdbx_description
1 polymer ?
#
loop_
_entity_poly.entity_id
_entity_poly.type
_entity_poly.pdbx_seq_one_letter_code
_entity_poly.pdbx_strand_id
1 'polypeptide(L)'
;CCIDVNAEVIACNGKVVAVNGVVKCCLTNFDLYIIRDQYEIGGYSILACDLYSTRYLPDYIINTIDKLYANKSDIKKKLKADPDNSDLRATYAITKSLLNSVFGCTFTKPTRPDIQVDENFEFSTNYNAETLEDFYEKKSSCMCYQWGVFTTSLARFELFKIIRDVVGYENFLYCDTDSAFYLDNPSIKWRLDEYNDRCRKEAEEKGFYTTLEDGSKKYYHHVDYEDDSGKGLVFKSLHAKCYALELTNGKLKITVAGVSRKGKDGITSEEELGSIDNMVSGFTFEKCGGTRADYSTIRKYEGYSGGGCAVLDTVKTIHEVLFQEGEFTFV
;
A
#
# COMPACT_ATOMS: atom_id res chain seq x y z
N CYS A 1 13.57 11.48 8.02
CA CYS A 1 13.99 12.58 7.15
C CYS A 1 14.03 13.90 7.92
N CYS A 2 15.12 14.64 7.85
CA CYS A 2 15.22 16.02 8.34
C CYS A 2 15.44 16.90 7.11
N ILE A 3 14.60 17.90 6.95
CA ILE A 3 14.66 18.88 5.86
C ILE A 3 15.29 20.15 6.44
N ASP A 4 16.22 20.77 5.72
CA ASP A 4 16.80 22.04 6.13
C ASP A 4 15.71 23.11 6.22
N VAL A 5 15.85 24.02 7.21
CA VAL A 5 14.86 25.09 7.45
C VAL A 5 14.75 26.09 6.28
N ASN A 6 15.78 26.17 5.44
CA ASN A 6 15.81 27.01 4.26
C ASN A 6 15.39 26.29 2.97
N ALA A 7 15.03 25.02 3.06
CA ALA A 7 14.58 24.26 1.90
C ALA A 7 13.14 24.65 1.53
N GLU A 8 12.89 24.81 0.26
CA GLU A 8 11.52 24.96 -0.27
C GLU A 8 10.86 23.60 -0.30
N VAL A 9 9.66 23.52 0.27
CA VAL A 9 8.94 22.26 0.45
C VAL A 9 7.58 22.36 -0.20
N ILE A 10 7.28 21.44 -1.09
CA ILE A 10 5.90 21.19 -1.51
C ILE A 10 5.32 20.12 -0.60
N ALA A 11 4.23 20.45 0.04
CA ALA A 11 3.46 19.53 0.85
C ALA A 11 2.04 19.35 0.29
N CYS A 12 1.55 18.11 0.39
CA CYS A 12 0.23 17.72 0.00
C CYS A 12 -0.45 17.06 1.19
N ASN A 13 -1.54 17.63 1.68
CA ASN A 13 -2.25 17.12 2.86
C ASN A 13 -1.30 16.84 4.05
N GLY A 14 -0.38 17.75 4.34
CA GLY A 14 0.59 17.61 5.41
C GLY A 14 1.72 16.61 5.15
N LYS A 15 1.80 16.05 3.95
CA LYS A 15 2.90 15.18 3.52
C LYS A 15 3.78 15.90 2.53
N VAL A 16 5.08 15.87 2.77
CA VAL A 16 6.07 16.41 1.84
C VAL A 16 6.11 15.54 0.59
N VAL A 17 5.93 16.14 -0.58
CA VAL A 17 5.95 15.47 -1.89
C VAL A 17 7.16 15.90 -2.73
N ALA A 18 7.72 17.08 -2.50
CA ALA A 18 8.96 17.52 -3.13
C ALA A 18 9.72 18.46 -2.22
N VAL A 19 11.04 18.53 -2.38
CA VAL A 19 11.93 19.39 -1.64
C VAL A 19 12.98 19.94 -2.60
N ASN A 20 13.15 21.27 -2.60
CA ASN A 20 14.28 21.95 -3.22
C ASN A 20 15.19 22.47 -2.11
N GLY A 21 16.31 21.80 -1.88
CA GLY A 21 17.25 22.15 -0.80
C GLY A 21 17.92 20.92 -0.19
N VAL A 22 18.52 21.10 0.97
CA VAL A 22 19.27 20.04 1.65
C VAL A 22 18.35 19.14 2.46
N VAL A 23 18.44 17.83 2.21
CA VAL A 23 17.69 16.81 2.92
C VAL A 23 18.63 15.80 3.55
N LYS A 24 18.47 15.54 4.84
CA LYS A 24 19.12 14.43 5.54
C LYS A 24 18.13 13.28 5.69
N CYS A 25 18.41 12.13 5.09
CA CYS A 25 17.53 10.98 5.11
C CYS A 25 18.31 9.66 5.21
N CYS A 26 17.63 8.61 5.68
CA CYS A 26 18.12 7.24 5.62
C CYS A 26 17.52 6.58 4.37
N LEU A 27 18.38 6.04 3.53
CA LEU A 27 18.00 5.43 2.25
C LEU A 27 18.62 4.03 2.15
N THR A 28 17.92 3.13 1.50
CA THR A 28 18.57 1.92 0.98
C THR A 28 19.30 2.25 -0.33
N ASN A 29 20.15 1.32 -0.79
CA ASN A 29 20.77 1.43 -2.11
C ASN A 29 19.72 1.50 -3.24
N PHE A 30 18.58 0.83 -3.11
CA PHE A 30 17.47 0.88 -4.07
C PHE A 30 16.80 2.26 -4.10
N ASP A 31 16.54 2.84 -2.94
CA ASP A 31 15.97 4.18 -2.85
C ASP A 31 16.92 5.24 -3.42
N LEU A 32 18.22 5.12 -3.14
CA LEU A 32 19.22 6.01 -3.71
C LEU A 32 19.26 5.94 -5.23
N TYR A 33 19.13 4.73 -5.81
CA TYR A 33 19.07 4.56 -7.26
C TYR A 33 17.86 5.29 -7.86
N ILE A 34 16.67 5.14 -7.28
CA ILE A 34 15.45 5.82 -7.73
C ILE A 34 15.62 7.34 -7.64
N ILE A 35 16.13 7.84 -6.51
CA ILE A 35 16.33 9.28 -6.29
C ILE A 35 17.28 9.88 -7.31
N ARG A 36 18.37 9.17 -7.65
CA ARG A 36 19.33 9.64 -8.66
C ARG A 36 18.76 9.68 -10.08
N ASP A 37 17.73 8.90 -10.36
CA ASP A 37 17.04 8.92 -11.65
C ASP A 37 15.95 10.01 -11.71
N GLN A 38 15.29 10.27 -10.57
CA GLN A 38 14.10 11.11 -10.52
C GLN A 38 14.37 12.57 -10.11
N TYR A 39 15.55 12.85 -9.55
CA TYR A 39 15.89 14.17 -9.03
C TYR A 39 17.22 14.66 -9.58
N GLU A 40 17.29 15.95 -9.84
CA GLU A 40 18.55 16.62 -10.07
C GLU A 40 19.28 16.83 -8.74
N ILE A 41 20.38 16.09 -8.54
CA ILE A 41 21.15 16.11 -7.30
C ILE A 41 22.42 16.92 -7.51
N GLY A 42 22.49 18.12 -6.92
CA GLY A 42 23.66 18.97 -6.95
C GLY A 42 24.88 18.40 -6.22
N GLY A 43 24.65 17.47 -5.29
CA GLY A 43 25.69 16.75 -4.57
C GLY A 43 25.13 16.00 -3.35
N TYR A 44 25.88 15.04 -2.84
CA TYR A 44 25.54 14.35 -1.59
C TYR A 44 26.78 13.93 -0.81
N SER A 45 26.63 13.78 0.51
CA SER A 45 27.63 13.20 1.40
C SER A 45 27.02 12.05 2.21
N ILE A 46 27.78 10.98 2.37
CA ILE A 46 27.38 9.84 3.20
C ILE A 46 27.87 10.12 4.63
N LEU A 47 26.93 10.31 5.55
CA LEU A 47 27.22 10.58 6.95
C LEU A 47 27.44 9.28 7.75
N ALA A 48 26.74 8.22 7.41
CA ALA A 48 26.85 6.89 7.98
C ALA A 48 26.40 5.84 6.96
N CYS A 49 26.97 4.65 7.03
CA CYS A 49 26.62 3.55 6.13
C CYS A 49 26.64 2.23 6.92
N ASP A 50 25.49 1.54 6.91
CA ASP A 50 25.36 0.18 7.42
C ASP A 50 25.38 -0.81 6.27
N LEU A 51 26.30 -1.77 6.34
CA LEU A 51 26.43 -2.81 5.33
C LEU A 51 25.78 -4.10 5.83
N TYR A 52 24.90 -4.66 5.04
CA TYR A 52 24.23 -5.93 5.33
C TYR A 52 24.67 -6.98 4.31
N SER A 53 24.99 -8.19 4.81
CA SER A 53 25.22 -9.31 3.92
C SER A 53 23.90 -9.77 3.29
N THR A 54 23.91 -9.95 1.98
CA THR A 54 22.78 -10.57 1.28
C THR A 54 22.70 -12.05 1.65
N ARG A 55 21.62 -12.41 2.33
CA ARG A 55 21.28 -13.81 2.67
C ARG A 55 19.80 -14.03 2.41
N TYR A 56 19.45 -15.27 2.14
CA TYR A 56 18.04 -15.65 2.09
C TYR A 56 17.41 -15.53 3.48
N LEU A 57 16.10 -15.26 3.49
CA LEU A 57 15.31 -15.35 4.71
C LEU A 57 15.42 -16.77 5.29
N PRO A 58 15.28 -16.95 6.61
CA PRO A 58 15.24 -18.28 7.22
C PRO A 58 14.16 -19.17 6.57
N ASP A 59 14.49 -20.45 6.40
CA ASP A 59 13.62 -21.41 5.71
C ASP A 59 12.19 -21.47 6.27
N TYR A 60 12.05 -21.33 7.60
CA TYR A 60 10.71 -21.35 8.22
C TYR A 60 9.85 -20.18 7.78
N ILE A 61 10.42 -19.00 7.47
CA ILE A 61 9.72 -17.85 6.95
C ILE A 61 9.38 -18.07 5.47
N ILE A 62 10.37 -18.51 4.68
CA ILE A 62 10.17 -18.81 3.26
C ILE A 62 9.07 -19.84 3.08
N ASN A 63 9.14 -20.96 3.79
CA ASN A 63 8.14 -22.02 3.72
C ASN A 63 6.74 -21.56 4.16
N THR A 64 6.66 -20.61 5.11
CA THR A 64 5.37 -20.05 5.55
C THR A 64 4.77 -19.16 4.47
N ILE A 65 5.59 -18.28 3.87
CA ILE A 65 5.18 -17.41 2.77
C ILE A 65 4.71 -18.26 1.58
N ASP A 66 5.49 -19.28 1.21
CA ASP A 66 5.16 -20.20 0.12
C ASP A 66 3.80 -20.86 0.31
N LYS A 67 3.57 -21.46 1.48
CA LYS A 67 2.30 -22.10 1.79
C LYS A 67 1.12 -21.14 1.74
N LEU A 68 1.27 -19.96 2.34
CA LEU A 68 0.20 -18.96 2.35
C LEU A 68 -0.06 -18.41 0.94
N TYR A 69 0.99 -18.22 0.14
CA TYR A 69 0.87 -17.72 -1.23
C TYR A 69 0.24 -18.74 -2.16
N ALA A 70 0.63 -20.03 -2.06
CA ALA A 70 0.01 -21.13 -2.77
C ALA A 70 -1.49 -21.22 -2.43
N ASN A 71 -1.85 -21.33 -1.15
CA ASN A 71 -3.23 -21.38 -0.69
C ASN A 71 -4.06 -20.19 -1.19
N LYS A 72 -3.54 -18.97 -1.07
CA LYS A 72 -4.21 -17.75 -1.57
C LYS A 72 -4.49 -17.88 -3.08
N SER A 73 -3.52 -18.37 -3.83
CA SER A 73 -3.61 -18.48 -5.29
C SER A 73 -4.60 -19.54 -5.72
N ASP A 74 -4.62 -20.71 -5.05
CA ASP A 74 -5.57 -21.78 -5.30
C ASP A 74 -7.01 -21.35 -4.96
N ILE A 75 -7.21 -20.69 -3.80
CA ILE A 75 -8.52 -20.15 -3.44
C ILE A 75 -8.98 -19.10 -4.46
N LYS A 76 -8.06 -18.23 -4.94
CA LYS A 76 -8.38 -17.23 -5.99
C LYS A 76 -8.84 -17.91 -7.29
N LYS A 77 -8.22 -19.04 -7.69
CA LYS A 77 -8.68 -19.83 -8.84
C LYS A 77 -10.07 -20.41 -8.62
N LYS A 78 -10.32 -21.00 -7.44
CA LYS A 78 -11.63 -21.54 -7.05
C LYS A 78 -12.71 -20.46 -7.04
N LEU A 79 -12.39 -19.26 -6.54
CA LEU A 79 -13.31 -18.10 -6.55
C LEU A 79 -13.63 -17.57 -7.96
N LYS A 80 -12.70 -17.70 -8.92
CA LYS A 80 -13.00 -17.34 -10.32
C LYS A 80 -14.02 -18.27 -10.93
N ALA A 81 -14.04 -19.55 -10.52
CA ALA A 81 -15.01 -20.55 -10.98
C ALA A 81 -16.36 -20.44 -10.24
N ASP A 82 -16.36 -20.06 -8.97
CA ASP A 82 -17.55 -19.88 -8.12
C ASP A 82 -17.48 -18.56 -7.35
N PRO A 83 -17.81 -17.43 -8.02
CA PRO A 83 -17.64 -16.09 -7.44
C PRO A 83 -18.56 -15.78 -6.25
N ASP A 84 -19.68 -16.50 -6.11
CA ASP A 84 -20.69 -16.21 -5.08
C ASP A 84 -20.50 -17.03 -3.80
N ASN A 85 -19.50 -17.88 -3.75
CA ASN A 85 -19.18 -18.72 -2.60
C ASN A 85 -18.65 -17.89 -1.42
N SER A 86 -19.49 -17.73 -0.40
CA SER A 86 -19.18 -16.94 0.79
C SER A 86 -18.00 -17.49 1.59
N ASP A 87 -17.91 -18.82 1.70
CA ASP A 87 -16.89 -19.49 2.50
C ASP A 87 -15.51 -19.37 1.84
N LEU A 88 -15.45 -19.51 0.51
CA LEU A 88 -14.23 -19.27 -0.25
C LEU A 88 -13.78 -17.80 -0.16
N ARG A 89 -14.74 -16.84 -0.18
CA ARG A 89 -14.43 -15.42 0.00
C ARG A 89 -13.84 -15.14 1.39
N ALA A 90 -14.45 -15.71 2.43
CA ALA A 90 -13.95 -15.56 3.81
C ALA A 90 -12.56 -16.19 3.95
N THR A 91 -12.37 -17.41 3.46
CA THR A 91 -11.08 -18.12 3.49
C THR A 91 -10.00 -17.35 2.72
N TYR A 92 -10.34 -16.79 1.55
CA TYR A 92 -9.44 -15.94 0.77
C TYR A 92 -9.01 -14.70 1.58
N ALA A 93 -9.97 -14.01 2.20
CA ALA A 93 -9.69 -12.81 2.99
C ALA A 93 -8.77 -13.11 4.17
N ILE A 94 -9.03 -14.21 4.90
CA ILE A 94 -8.20 -14.65 6.03
C ILE A 94 -6.78 -15.00 5.54
N THR A 95 -6.66 -15.81 4.50
CA THR A 95 -5.34 -16.24 3.97
C THR A 95 -4.53 -15.05 3.46
N LYS A 96 -5.18 -14.10 2.75
CA LYS A 96 -4.56 -12.86 2.31
C LYS A 96 -4.11 -11.99 3.50
N SER A 97 -4.93 -11.91 4.56
CA SER A 97 -4.58 -11.17 5.77
C SER A 97 -3.38 -11.78 6.49
N LEU A 98 -3.34 -13.11 6.62
CA LEU A 98 -2.20 -13.81 7.20
C LEU A 98 -0.92 -13.58 6.41
N LEU A 99 -0.96 -13.67 5.08
CA LEU A 99 0.20 -13.40 4.23
C LEU A 99 0.71 -11.95 4.40
N ASN A 100 -0.20 -10.98 4.44
CA ASN A 100 0.16 -9.59 4.66
C ASN A 100 0.71 -9.35 6.08
N SER A 101 0.26 -10.13 7.07
CA SER A 101 0.73 -10.03 8.45
C SER A 101 2.17 -10.46 8.61
N VAL A 102 2.67 -11.38 7.79
CA VAL A 102 4.11 -11.76 7.79
C VAL A 102 4.96 -10.51 7.54
N PHE A 103 4.61 -9.72 6.53
CA PHE A 103 5.27 -8.45 6.26
C PHE A 103 4.99 -7.42 7.37
N GLY A 104 3.73 -7.27 7.80
CA GLY A 104 3.32 -6.32 8.84
C GLY A 104 4.07 -6.51 10.16
N CYS A 105 4.38 -7.75 10.53
CA CYS A 105 5.16 -8.05 11.73
C CYS A 105 6.58 -7.49 11.69
N THR A 106 7.18 -7.27 10.51
CA THR A 106 8.51 -6.64 10.39
C THR A 106 8.52 -5.18 10.82
N PHE A 107 7.37 -4.49 10.72
CA PHE A 107 7.18 -3.08 11.08
C PHE A 107 6.41 -2.88 12.39
N THR A 108 6.29 -3.91 13.20
CA THR A 108 5.65 -3.76 14.51
C THR A 108 6.43 -2.73 15.32
N LYS A 109 5.77 -1.63 15.68
CA LYS A 109 6.36 -0.56 16.48
C LYS A 109 6.62 -1.09 17.89
N PRO A 110 7.88 -1.23 18.32
CA PRO A 110 8.20 -1.81 19.63
C PRO A 110 7.78 -0.90 20.79
N THR A 111 7.88 0.40 20.59
CA THR A 111 7.43 1.41 21.56
C THR A 111 6.01 1.82 21.24
N ARG A 112 5.03 1.17 21.84
CA ARG A 112 3.66 1.63 21.85
C ARG A 112 3.44 2.51 23.07
N PRO A 113 2.72 3.63 22.94
CA PRO A 113 2.30 4.37 24.12
C PRO A 113 1.37 3.46 24.96
N ASP A 114 1.67 3.30 26.24
CA ASP A 114 0.73 2.75 27.19
C ASP A 114 -0.36 3.77 27.41
N ILE A 115 -1.59 3.40 27.10
CA ILE A 115 -2.76 4.22 27.38
C ILE A 115 -3.18 3.87 28.80
N GLN A 116 -2.94 4.80 29.71
CA GLN A 116 -3.41 4.70 31.09
C GLN A 116 -4.68 5.53 31.23
N VAL A 117 -5.69 4.92 31.86
CA VAL A 117 -6.94 5.59 32.18
C VAL A 117 -6.95 5.77 33.68
N ASP A 118 -7.07 7.00 34.16
CA ASP A 118 -7.16 7.31 35.59
C ASP A 118 -8.58 7.08 36.16
N GLU A 119 -8.77 7.30 37.47
CA GLU A 119 -10.04 7.15 38.16
C GLU A 119 -11.13 8.14 37.65
N ASN A 120 -10.73 9.21 36.96
CA ASN A 120 -11.62 10.19 36.35
C ASN A 120 -11.88 9.91 34.87
N PHE A 121 -11.42 8.75 34.36
CA PHE A 121 -11.46 8.38 32.93
C PHE A 121 -10.69 9.34 32.03
N GLU A 122 -9.67 10.02 32.54
CA GLU A 122 -8.76 10.79 31.71
C GLU A 122 -7.67 9.88 31.13
N PHE A 123 -7.42 10.04 29.80
CA PHE A 123 -6.43 9.25 29.10
C PHE A 123 -5.08 9.93 29.16
N SER A 124 -4.08 9.26 29.70
CA SER A 124 -2.68 9.65 29.58
C SER A 124 -1.91 8.66 28.72
N THR A 125 -0.94 9.15 27.97
CA THR A 125 -0.05 8.35 27.15
C THR A 125 1.36 8.42 27.71
N ASN A 126 1.86 7.30 28.22
CA ASN A 126 3.24 7.17 28.66
C ASN A 126 4.03 6.30 27.68
N TYR A 127 5.20 6.79 27.27
CA TYR A 127 6.19 5.99 26.54
C TYR A 127 7.17 5.41 27.55
N ASN A 128 7.16 4.09 27.73
CA ASN A 128 8.11 3.44 28.62
C ASN A 128 9.29 2.92 27.79
N ALA A 129 10.50 3.40 28.07
CA ALA A 129 11.73 2.97 27.41
C ALA A 129 12.09 1.49 27.71
N GLU A 130 11.69 0.98 28.88
CA GLU A 130 11.90 -0.42 29.25
C GLU A 130 11.15 -1.40 28.33
N THR A 131 10.09 -0.96 27.67
CA THR A 131 9.33 -1.78 26.73
C THR A 131 10.12 -2.16 25.47
N LEU A 132 11.19 -1.45 25.13
CA LEU A 132 12.01 -1.73 23.94
C LEU A 132 12.86 -2.99 24.16
N GLU A 133 13.54 -3.10 25.29
CA GLU A 133 14.34 -4.26 25.65
C GLU A 133 13.44 -5.48 25.79
N ASP A 134 12.35 -5.36 26.55
CA ASP A 134 11.33 -6.39 26.71
C ASP A 134 10.75 -6.89 25.39
N PHE A 135 10.56 -5.99 24.42
CA PHE A 135 10.03 -6.35 23.10
C PHE A 135 11.02 -7.24 22.34
N TYR A 136 12.31 -6.91 22.35
CA TYR A 136 13.32 -7.69 21.64
C TYR A 136 13.73 -8.96 22.38
N GLU A 137 13.58 -9.02 23.69
CA GLU A 137 13.82 -10.23 24.48
C GLU A 137 12.68 -11.25 24.39
N LYS A 138 11.48 -10.81 24.03
CA LYS A 138 10.32 -11.70 23.86
C LYS A 138 10.54 -12.65 22.68
N LYS A 139 10.37 -13.95 22.92
CA LYS A 139 10.42 -14.98 21.87
C LYS A 139 9.41 -14.78 20.73
N SER A 140 8.39 -13.93 20.93
CA SER A 140 7.41 -13.55 19.91
C SER A 140 7.94 -12.50 18.93
N SER A 141 9.03 -11.82 19.25
CA SER A 141 9.69 -10.85 18.35
C SER A 141 10.66 -11.61 17.44
N CYS A 142 10.13 -12.30 16.43
CA CYS A 142 10.91 -13.14 15.52
C CYS A 142 11.28 -12.46 14.20
N MET A 143 10.78 -11.23 13.96
CA MET A 143 10.93 -10.55 12.67
C MET A 143 11.89 -9.37 12.77
N CYS A 144 12.79 -9.29 11.79
CA CYS A 144 13.80 -8.26 11.72
C CYS A 144 13.24 -7.02 10.95
N TYR A 145 13.34 -5.85 11.56
CA TYR A 145 12.89 -4.58 10.94
C TYR A 145 13.54 -4.32 9.57
N GLN A 146 14.81 -4.66 9.42
CA GLN A 146 15.53 -4.48 8.16
C GLN A 146 14.89 -5.27 7.01
N TRP A 147 14.31 -6.44 7.27
CA TRP A 147 13.61 -7.20 6.24
C TRP A 147 12.43 -6.43 5.67
N GLY A 148 11.67 -5.75 6.52
CA GLY A 148 10.57 -4.90 6.08
C GLY A 148 11.06 -3.71 5.26
N VAL A 149 12.11 -3.02 5.71
CA VAL A 149 12.72 -1.88 5.01
C VAL A 149 13.16 -2.31 3.61
N PHE A 150 13.93 -3.39 3.49
CA PHE A 150 14.41 -3.86 2.18
C PHE A 150 13.28 -4.41 1.30
N THR A 151 12.27 -5.07 1.88
CA THR A 151 11.09 -5.52 1.11
C THR A 151 10.35 -4.34 0.47
N THR A 152 10.11 -3.27 1.22
CA THR A 152 9.44 -2.07 0.67
C THR A 152 10.30 -1.32 -0.34
N SER A 153 11.59 -1.20 -0.08
CA SER A 153 12.51 -0.55 -1.02
C SER A 153 12.63 -1.32 -2.32
N LEU A 154 12.73 -2.64 -2.24
CA LEU A 154 12.77 -3.50 -3.42
C LEU A 154 11.46 -3.45 -4.21
N ALA A 155 10.31 -3.48 -3.53
CA ALA A 155 9.02 -3.34 -4.19
C ALA A 155 8.89 -2.02 -4.96
N ARG A 156 9.31 -0.89 -4.34
CA ARG A 156 9.37 0.41 -5.03
C ARG A 156 10.32 0.40 -6.22
N PHE A 157 11.48 -0.22 -6.06
CA PHE A 157 12.47 -0.31 -7.12
C PHE A 157 11.99 -1.16 -8.30
N GLU A 158 11.32 -2.28 -8.06
CA GLU A 158 10.72 -3.10 -9.13
C GLU A 158 9.61 -2.34 -9.85
N LEU A 159 8.71 -1.69 -9.13
CA LEU A 159 7.67 -0.85 -9.73
C LEU A 159 8.28 0.30 -10.55
N PHE A 160 9.31 0.95 -10.03
CA PHE A 160 10.05 2.00 -10.74
C PHE A 160 10.65 1.49 -12.05
N LYS A 161 11.29 0.32 -12.05
CA LYS A 161 11.83 -0.30 -13.29
C LYS A 161 10.71 -0.58 -14.30
N ILE A 162 9.57 -1.09 -13.85
CA ILE A 162 8.43 -1.34 -14.73
C ILE A 162 7.93 -0.04 -15.35
N ILE A 163 7.79 1.02 -14.56
CA ILE A 163 7.36 2.33 -15.07
C ILE A 163 8.36 2.89 -16.07
N ARG A 164 9.66 2.88 -15.74
CA ARG A 164 10.71 3.45 -16.60
C ARG A 164 10.98 2.61 -17.86
N ASP A 165 11.16 1.30 -17.69
CA ASP A 165 11.71 0.43 -18.74
C ASP A 165 10.64 -0.28 -19.59
N VAL A 166 9.45 -0.51 -19.00
CA VAL A 166 8.36 -1.22 -19.68
C VAL A 166 7.29 -0.26 -20.16
N VAL A 167 6.77 0.59 -19.26
CA VAL A 167 5.68 1.54 -19.58
C VAL A 167 6.23 2.74 -20.37
N GLY A 168 7.28 3.36 -19.89
CA GLY A 168 7.78 4.66 -20.34
C GLY A 168 7.01 5.80 -19.66
N TYR A 169 7.73 6.85 -19.26
CA TYR A 169 7.14 7.98 -18.53
C TYR A 169 6.05 8.68 -19.35
N GLU A 170 6.18 8.69 -20.67
CA GLU A 170 5.24 9.31 -21.61
C GLU A 170 3.86 8.62 -21.62
N ASN A 171 3.79 7.36 -21.22
CA ASN A 171 2.53 6.60 -21.17
C ASN A 171 2.01 6.43 -19.73
N PHE A 172 2.83 6.77 -18.74
CA PHE A 172 2.51 6.56 -17.33
C PHE A 172 1.44 7.55 -16.86
N LEU A 173 0.44 7.06 -16.13
CA LEU A 173 -0.64 7.87 -15.57
C LEU A 173 -0.61 7.92 -14.05
N TYR A 174 -0.48 6.75 -13.40
CA TYR A 174 -0.59 6.65 -11.96
C TYR A 174 -0.05 5.30 -11.46
N CYS A 175 0.44 5.25 -10.24
CA CYS A 175 0.78 4.00 -9.57
C CYS A 175 0.28 3.95 -8.12
N ASP A 176 0.00 2.74 -7.65
CA ASP A 176 -0.35 2.50 -6.25
C ASP A 176 0.26 1.17 -5.79
N THR A 177 1.21 1.26 -4.88
CA THR A 177 1.88 0.16 -4.17
C THR A 177 2.60 -0.82 -5.11
N ASP A 178 1.86 -1.63 -5.86
CA ASP A 178 2.35 -2.72 -6.73
C ASP A 178 1.66 -2.72 -8.11
N SER A 179 0.99 -1.64 -8.46
CA SER A 179 0.27 -1.50 -9.73
C SER A 179 0.60 -0.18 -10.43
N ALA A 180 0.56 -0.20 -11.76
CA ALA A 180 0.71 0.98 -12.60
C ALA A 180 -0.46 1.09 -13.58
N PHE A 181 -0.97 2.32 -13.76
CA PHE A 181 -1.94 2.69 -14.77
C PHE A 181 -1.22 3.45 -15.89
N TYR A 182 -1.52 3.11 -17.12
CA TYR A 182 -0.85 3.70 -18.27
C TYR A 182 -1.77 3.76 -19.50
N LEU A 183 -1.43 4.61 -20.45
CA LEU A 183 -2.12 4.70 -21.73
C LEU A 183 -1.87 3.43 -22.55
N ASP A 184 -2.93 2.83 -23.11
CA ASP A 184 -2.82 1.59 -23.86
C ASP A 184 -1.94 1.79 -25.10
N ASN A 185 -0.88 0.99 -25.15
CA ASN A 185 0.07 0.99 -26.26
C ASN A 185 0.52 -0.46 -26.51
N PRO A 186 0.33 -1.00 -27.74
CA PRO A 186 0.71 -2.37 -28.06
C PRO A 186 2.16 -2.73 -27.76
N SER A 187 3.10 -1.76 -27.85
CA SER A 187 4.51 -1.96 -27.54
C SER A 187 4.75 -2.25 -26.06
N ILE A 188 3.91 -1.73 -25.17
CA ILE A 188 4.02 -1.97 -23.72
C ILE A 188 3.72 -3.42 -23.41
N LYS A 189 2.69 -4.00 -24.03
CA LYS A 189 2.35 -5.41 -23.85
C LYS A 189 3.53 -6.32 -24.23
N TRP A 190 4.16 -6.06 -25.38
CA TRP A 190 5.34 -6.81 -25.80
C TRP A 190 6.51 -6.69 -24.81
N ARG A 191 6.81 -5.47 -24.34
CA ARG A 191 7.85 -5.23 -23.33
C ARG A 191 7.54 -5.90 -22.00
N LEU A 192 6.27 -5.94 -21.60
CA LEU A 192 5.83 -6.62 -20.40
C LEU A 192 5.99 -8.14 -20.51
N ASP A 193 5.64 -8.72 -21.66
CA ASP A 193 5.84 -10.15 -21.92
C ASP A 193 7.34 -10.52 -21.87
N GLU A 194 8.20 -9.70 -22.46
CA GLU A 194 9.65 -9.88 -22.39
C GLU A 194 10.19 -9.75 -20.95
N TYR A 195 9.69 -8.77 -20.19
CA TYR A 195 10.01 -8.61 -18.77
C TYR A 195 9.61 -9.86 -17.98
N ASN A 196 8.38 -10.33 -18.15
CA ASN A 196 7.87 -11.51 -17.47
C ASN A 196 8.63 -12.79 -17.84
N ASP A 197 9.02 -12.95 -19.10
CA ASP A 197 9.82 -14.08 -19.54
C ASP A 197 11.22 -14.11 -18.92
N ARG A 198 11.85 -12.94 -18.78
CA ARG A 198 13.11 -12.80 -18.05
C ARG A 198 12.96 -13.13 -16.58
N CYS A 199 11.94 -12.58 -15.92
CA CYS A 199 11.65 -12.86 -14.51
C CYS A 199 11.35 -14.33 -14.27
N ARG A 200 10.63 -14.99 -15.21
CA ARG A 200 10.34 -16.43 -15.12
C ARG A 200 11.61 -17.26 -15.20
N LYS A 201 12.49 -17.00 -16.14
CA LYS A 201 13.78 -17.72 -16.28
C LYS A 201 14.63 -17.58 -15.03
N GLU A 202 14.76 -16.36 -14.51
CA GLU A 202 15.51 -16.09 -13.28
C GLU A 202 14.87 -16.79 -12.07
N ALA A 203 13.54 -16.79 -11.97
CA ALA A 203 12.82 -17.46 -10.91
C ALA A 203 12.96 -18.98 -10.96
N GLU A 204 13.00 -19.58 -12.16
CA GLU A 204 13.26 -21.03 -12.32
C GLU A 204 14.68 -21.41 -11.89
N GLU A 205 15.66 -20.61 -12.25
CA GLU A 205 17.06 -20.83 -11.86
C GLU A 205 17.27 -20.73 -10.34
N LYS A 206 16.56 -19.80 -9.69
CA LYS A 206 16.70 -19.51 -8.24
C LYS A 206 15.67 -20.23 -7.36
N GLY A 207 14.68 -20.92 -7.93
CA GLY A 207 13.59 -21.54 -7.18
C GLY A 207 12.59 -20.54 -6.60
N PHE A 208 12.42 -19.34 -7.18
CA PHE A 208 11.50 -18.30 -6.70
C PHE A 208 10.10 -18.45 -7.30
N TYR A 209 9.48 -19.57 -7.03
CA TYR A 209 8.09 -19.86 -7.41
C TYR A 209 7.45 -20.80 -6.38
N THR A 210 6.14 -20.79 -6.33
CA THR A 210 5.38 -21.81 -5.60
C THR A 210 4.63 -22.73 -6.57
N THR A 211 4.39 -23.97 -6.15
CA THR A 211 3.61 -24.93 -6.93
C THR A 211 2.21 -25.00 -6.36
N LEU A 212 1.20 -24.87 -7.22
CA LEU A 212 -0.21 -24.91 -6.86
C LEU A 212 -0.75 -26.36 -6.84
N GLU A 213 -1.96 -26.55 -6.32
CA GLU A 213 -2.60 -27.87 -6.21
C GLU A 213 -2.72 -28.60 -7.57
N ASP A 214 -2.90 -27.86 -8.66
CA ASP A 214 -2.97 -28.41 -10.03
C ASP A 214 -1.59 -28.67 -10.68
N GLY A 215 -0.50 -28.50 -9.94
CA GLY A 215 0.87 -28.66 -10.41
C GLY A 215 1.42 -27.47 -11.20
N SER A 216 0.65 -26.41 -11.44
CA SER A 216 1.12 -25.22 -12.10
C SER A 216 2.03 -24.39 -11.19
N LYS A 217 3.03 -23.69 -11.78
CA LYS A 217 3.93 -22.80 -11.05
C LYS A 217 3.37 -21.38 -11.02
N LYS A 218 3.45 -20.72 -9.87
CA LYS A 218 3.19 -19.29 -9.73
C LYS A 218 4.48 -18.58 -9.31
N TYR A 219 4.95 -17.69 -10.18
CA TYR A 219 6.20 -16.95 -10.00
C TYR A 219 5.97 -15.69 -9.18
N TYR A 220 6.92 -15.34 -8.31
CA TYR A 220 6.77 -14.21 -7.39
C TYR A 220 6.90 -12.84 -8.05
N HIS A 221 7.79 -12.70 -9.03
CA HIS A 221 8.05 -11.45 -9.73
C HIS A 221 7.26 -11.27 -11.03
N HIS A 222 6.22 -12.07 -11.23
CA HIS A 222 5.38 -11.96 -12.41
C HIS A 222 4.40 -10.78 -12.28
N VAL A 223 4.35 -9.94 -13.30
CA VAL A 223 3.41 -8.81 -13.40
C VAL A 223 2.25 -9.24 -14.29
N ASP A 224 1.07 -9.34 -13.69
CA ASP A 224 -0.14 -9.66 -14.41
C ASP A 224 -0.66 -8.41 -15.13
N TYR A 225 -0.92 -8.51 -16.43
CA TYR A 225 -1.74 -7.54 -17.13
C TYR A 225 -3.19 -7.72 -16.65
N GLU A 226 -3.81 -6.65 -16.16
CA GLU A 226 -5.23 -6.72 -15.82
C GLU A 226 -6.02 -6.90 -17.13
N ASP A 227 -6.81 -7.98 -17.19
CA ASP A 227 -7.69 -8.33 -18.30
C ASP A 227 -8.73 -7.22 -18.59
N ASP A 228 -9.73 -7.52 -19.38
CA ASP A 228 -10.77 -6.55 -19.78
C ASP A 228 -11.51 -5.88 -18.59
N SER A 229 -11.41 -6.44 -17.37
CA SER A 229 -11.93 -5.80 -16.16
C SER A 229 -11.08 -4.60 -15.70
N GLY A 230 -9.86 -4.49 -16.19
CA GLY A 230 -8.93 -3.38 -15.89
C GLY A 230 -8.82 -2.34 -17.00
N LYS A 231 -9.37 -2.62 -18.21
CA LYS A 231 -9.34 -1.66 -19.31
C LYS A 231 -10.40 -0.58 -19.12
N GLY A 232 -9.96 0.68 -19.14
CA GLY A 232 -10.80 1.85 -19.00
C GLY A 232 -10.81 2.71 -20.27
N LEU A 233 -11.88 3.44 -20.44
CA LEU A 233 -12.01 4.50 -21.45
C LEU A 233 -11.50 5.82 -20.91
N VAL A 234 -11.78 6.10 -19.63
CA VAL A 234 -11.43 7.36 -18.98
C VAL A 234 -10.82 7.05 -17.62
N PHE A 235 -9.70 7.67 -17.33
CA PHE A 235 -9.06 7.63 -16.01
C PHE A 235 -8.99 9.05 -15.44
N LYS A 236 -9.41 9.22 -14.19
CA LYS A 236 -9.37 10.48 -13.47
C LYS A 236 -8.77 10.27 -12.09
N SER A 237 -7.69 10.98 -11.80
CA SER A 237 -7.02 10.94 -10.49
C SER A 237 -6.90 12.36 -9.94
N LEU A 238 -7.22 12.54 -8.67
CA LEU A 238 -7.05 13.82 -7.97
C LEU A 238 -5.81 13.82 -7.08
N HIS A 239 -5.54 12.71 -6.43
CA HIS A 239 -4.35 12.50 -5.61
C HIS A 239 -4.17 11.01 -5.28
N ALA A 240 -3.11 10.68 -4.53
CA ALA A 240 -2.84 9.30 -4.09
C ALA A 240 -4.07 8.67 -3.41
N LYS A 241 -4.46 7.48 -3.88
CA LYS A 241 -5.65 6.73 -3.44
C LYS A 241 -6.96 7.52 -3.56
N CYS A 242 -7.06 8.37 -4.60
CA CYS A 242 -8.28 9.08 -4.96
C CYS A 242 -8.39 9.15 -6.48
N TYR A 243 -8.95 8.10 -7.09
CA TYR A 243 -9.08 7.97 -8.53
C TYR A 243 -10.33 7.19 -8.92
N ALA A 244 -10.77 7.40 -10.14
CA ALA A 244 -11.84 6.67 -10.81
C ALA A 244 -11.41 6.22 -12.19
N LEU A 245 -11.93 5.07 -12.62
CA LEU A 245 -11.75 4.50 -13.94
C LEU A 245 -13.14 4.15 -14.48
N GLU A 246 -13.47 4.66 -15.65
CA GLU A 246 -14.64 4.23 -16.40
C GLU A 246 -14.23 3.08 -17.34
N LEU A 247 -14.82 1.93 -17.13
CA LEU A 247 -14.50 0.71 -17.88
C LEU A 247 -15.19 0.72 -19.26
N THR A 248 -14.68 -0.08 -20.18
CA THR A 248 -15.24 -0.22 -21.54
C THR A 248 -16.70 -0.69 -21.57
N ASN A 249 -17.18 -1.32 -20.50
CA ASN A 249 -18.58 -1.74 -20.33
C ASN A 249 -19.46 -0.68 -19.63
N GLY A 250 -18.96 0.54 -19.44
CA GLY A 250 -19.66 1.65 -18.79
C GLY A 250 -19.74 1.56 -17.26
N LYS A 251 -19.11 0.55 -16.64
CA LYS A 251 -19.05 0.46 -15.18
C LYS A 251 -17.93 1.35 -14.64
N LEU A 252 -18.16 1.92 -13.46
CA LEU A 252 -17.13 2.63 -12.73
C LEU A 252 -16.35 1.67 -11.82
N LYS A 253 -15.05 1.94 -11.68
CA LYS A 253 -14.18 1.37 -10.65
C LYS A 253 -13.53 2.54 -9.91
N ILE A 254 -13.77 2.66 -8.62
CA ILE A 254 -13.26 3.80 -7.85
C ILE A 254 -12.39 3.33 -6.69
N THR A 255 -11.46 4.19 -6.32
CA THR A 255 -10.65 4.04 -5.11
C THR A 255 -10.52 5.41 -4.46
N VAL A 256 -11.14 5.55 -3.30
CA VAL A 256 -11.01 6.77 -2.48
C VAL A 256 -10.68 6.33 -1.05
N ALA A 257 -9.55 6.80 -0.55
CA ALA A 257 -9.11 6.46 0.81
C ALA A 257 -10.15 6.93 1.84
N GLY A 258 -10.60 6.01 2.69
CA GLY A 258 -11.64 6.28 3.70
C GLY A 258 -13.07 6.14 3.20
N VAL A 259 -13.28 5.70 1.96
CA VAL A 259 -14.60 5.34 1.40
C VAL A 259 -14.75 3.82 1.41
N SER A 260 -15.88 3.35 1.93
CA SER A 260 -16.26 1.93 1.94
C SER A 260 -16.81 1.52 0.57
N ARG A 261 -16.44 0.33 0.10
CA ARG A 261 -16.99 -0.19 -1.18
C ARG A 261 -18.50 -0.38 -1.14
N LYS A 262 -19.05 -0.64 0.03
CA LYS A 262 -20.48 -0.81 0.26
C LYS A 262 -20.86 -0.03 1.50
N GLY A 263 -21.73 0.92 1.31
CA GLY A 263 -22.24 1.80 2.36
C GLY A 263 -23.56 1.33 2.93
N LYS A 264 -24.28 2.29 3.54
CA LYS A 264 -25.61 2.08 4.07
C LYS A 264 -26.59 1.67 2.98
N ASP A 265 -27.58 0.90 3.36
CA ASP A 265 -28.63 0.40 2.46
C ASP A 265 -28.11 -0.45 1.29
N GLY A 266 -26.86 -0.91 1.40
CA GLY A 266 -26.23 -1.73 0.39
C GLY A 266 -25.76 -1.00 -0.87
N ILE A 267 -25.82 0.33 -0.88
CA ILE A 267 -25.32 1.17 -1.99
C ILE A 267 -23.82 1.02 -2.14
N THR A 268 -23.34 0.89 -3.36
CA THR A 268 -21.90 0.84 -3.65
C THR A 268 -21.32 2.23 -3.79
N SER A 269 -20.03 2.38 -3.58
CA SER A 269 -19.34 3.67 -3.78
C SER A 269 -19.42 4.13 -5.23
N GLU A 270 -19.45 3.21 -6.19
CA GLU A 270 -19.64 3.48 -7.60
C GLU A 270 -21.04 4.02 -7.91
N GLU A 271 -22.07 3.43 -7.29
CA GLU A 271 -23.47 3.91 -7.42
C GLU A 271 -23.64 5.28 -6.76
N GLU A 272 -22.97 5.54 -5.63
CA GLU A 272 -23.04 6.83 -4.96
C GLU A 272 -22.31 7.92 -5.75
N LEU A 273 -21.18 7.63 -6.39
CA LEU A 273 -20.50 8.55 -7.27
C LEU A 273 -21.32 8.82 -8.56
N GLY A 274 -21.94 7.79 -9.11
CA GLY A 274 -22.83 7.82 -10.28
C GLY A 274 -22.12 8.05 -11.61
N SER A 275 -21.21 9.01 -11.72
CA SER A 275 -20.42 9.31 -12.92
C SER A 275 -18.99 9.67 -12.59
N ILE A 276 -18.06 9.37 -13.51
CA ILE A 276 -16.65 9.77 -13.36
C ILE A 276 -16.49 11.30 -13.34
N ASP A 277 -17.44 12.05 -13.93
CA ASP A 277 -17.43 13.51 -13.91
C ASP A 277 -17.59 14.07 -12.49
N ASN A 278 -18.30 13.34 -11.62
CA ASN A 278 -18.48 13.67 -10.21
C ASN A 278 -17.22 13.45 -9.36
N MET A 279 -16.18 12.84 -9.92
CA MET A 279 -14.88 12.72 -9.26
C MET A 279 -14.17 14.06 -9.25
N VAL A 280 -14.63 14.97 -8.38
CA VAL A 280 -14.15 16.36 -8.26
C VAL A 280 -14.00 16.74 -6.79
N SER A 281 -13.20 17.77 -6.54
CA SER A 281 -13.11 18.39 -5.21
C SER A 281 -14.47 18.88 -4.73
N GLY A 282 -14.82 18.59 -3.49
CA GLY A 282 -16.11 18.92 -2.89
C GLY A 282 -17.17 17.83 -2.99
N PHE A 283 -16.99 16.79 -3.81
CA PHE A 283 -17.91 15.65 -3.80
C PHE A 283 -17.86 14.93 -2.46
N THR A 284 -19.01 14.58 -1.90
CA THR A 284 -19.12 13.97 -0.58
C THR A 284 -19.83 12.62 -0.65
N PHE A 285 -19.16 11.59 -0.19
CA PHE A 285 -19.76 10.27 0.05
C PHE A 285 -20.47 10.29 1.40
N GLU A 286 -21.78 10.34 1.38
CA GLU A 286 -22.64 10.37 2.58
C GLU A 286 -22.98 8.96 3.06
N LYS A 287 -23.16 8.02 2.14
CA LYS A 287 -23.53 6.63 2.44
C LYS A 287 -22.33 5.71 2.55
N CYS A 288 -21.30 5.94 1.75
CA CYS A 288 -20.07 5.18 1.72
C CYS A 288 -18.91 5.84 2.49
N GLY A 289 -19.15 6.90 3.24
CA GLY A 289 -18.12 7.64 3.97
C GLY A 289 -17.40 6.85 5.09
N GLY A 290 -17.86 5.64 5.36
CA GLY A 290 -17.24 4.76 6.36
C GLY A 290 -17.77 4.96 7.78
N THR A 291 -17.07 4.37 8.74
CA THR A 291 -17.45 4.45 10.15
C THR A 291 -16.25 4.87 10.99
N ARG A 292 -16.52 5.61 12.05
CA ARG A 292 -15.52 6.01 13.03
C ARG A 292 -15.92 5.49 14.41
N ALA A 293 -14.98 4.89 15.13
CA ALA A 293 -15.16 4.57 16.53
C ALA A 293 -15.12 5.86 17.37
N ASP A 294 -16.19 6.12 18.12
CA ASP A 294 -16.25 7.23 19.09
C ASP A 294 -16.09 6.69 20.51
N TYR A 295 -14.91 6.89 21.06
CA TYR A 295 -14.59 6.51 22.42
C TYR A 295 -15.11 7.50 23.46
N SER A 296 -15.55 8.69 23.06
CA SER A 296 -16.09 9.70 23.98
C SER A 296 -17.41 9.27 24.61
N THR A 297 -18.12 8.35 23.98
CA THR A 297 -19.40 7.82 24.51
C THR A 297 -19.21 6.85 25.68
N ILE A 298 -18.02 6.28 25.87
CA ILE A 298 -17.70 5.37 27.00
C ILE A 298 -17.93 6.11 28.34
N ARG A 299 -17.74 7.42 28.41
CA ARG A 299 -17.95 8.26 29.60
C ARG A 299 -19.39 8.39 30.02
N LYS A 300 -20.38 8.03 29.19
CA LYS A 300 -21.80 8.27 29.45
C LYS A 300 -22.57 7.07 30.05
N TYR A 301 -21.95 5.91 30.12
CA TYR A 301 -22.60 4.71 30.65
C TYR A 301 -22.11 4.42 32.07
N GLU A 302 -22.73 5.11 33.06
CA GLU A 302 -22.56 4.74 34.45
C GLU A 302 -23.06 3.30 34.68
N GLY A 303 -22.15 2.45 35.17
CA GLY A 303 -22.47 1.06 35.54
C GLY A 303 -22.12 -0.01 34.48
N TYR A 304 -21.47 0.32 33.36
CA TYR A 304 -21.02 -0.67 32.41
C TYR A 304 -19.51 -0.98 32.56
N SER A 305 -19.19 -2.19 32.99
CA SER A 305 -17.79 -2.66 33.16
C SER A 305 -17.16 -3.25 31.88
N GLY A 306 -17.84 -3.16 30.76
CA GLY A 306 -17.36 -3.64 29.45
C GLY A 306 -17.12 -2.45 28.52
N GLY A 307 -15.88 -2.32 28.00
CA GLY A 307 -15.53 -1.27 27.05
C GLY A 307 -16.32 -1.40 25.75
N GLY A 308 -17.36 -0.58 25.60
CA GLY A 308 -18.07 -0.37 24.35
C GLY A 308 -17.67 0.95 23.73
N CYS A 309 -17.43 0.99 22.44
CA CYS A 309 -17.36 2.24 21.68
C CYS A 309 -18.61 2.37 20.81
N ALA A 310 -19.14 3.58 20.69
CA ALA A 310 -20.13 3.85 19.66
C ALA A 310 -19.47 3.89 18.29
N VAL A 311 -20.11 3.29 17.32
CA VAL A 311 -19.69 3.38 15.93
C VAL A 311 -20.53 4.46 15.27
N LEU A 312 -19.90 5.55 14.91
CA LEU A 312 -20.53 6.65 14.20
C LEU A 312 -20.27 6.51 12.70
N ASP A 313 -21.33 6.70 11.93
CA ASP A 313 -21.18 6.86 10.50
C ASP A 313 -20.52 8.20 10.18
N THR A 314 -19.62 8.20 9.25
CA THR A 314 -18.90 9.39 8.79
C THR A 314 -19.20 9.66 7.34
N VAL A 315 -19.11 10.91 6.95
CA VAL A 315 -19.09 11.32 5.55
C VAL A 315 -17.65 11.50 5.09
N LYS A 316 -17.38 11.28 3.80
CA LYS A 316 -16.07 11.51 3.22
C LYS A 316 -16.18 12.47 2.05
N THR A 317 -15.63 13.67 2.23
CA THR A 317 -15.52 14.65 1.14
C THR A 317 -14.18 14.51 0.42
N ILE A 318 -14.19 14.52 -0.88
CA ILE A 318 -13.00 14.58 -1.73
C ILE A 318 -12.48 16.02 -1.68
N HIS A 319 -11.20 16.17 -1.38
CA HIS A 319 -10.53 17.46 -1.44
C HIS A 319 -9.49 17.43 -2.55
N GLU A 320 -9.45 18.48 -3.34
CA GLU A 320 -8.37 18.70 -4.28
C GLU A 320 -7.07 18.92 -3.48
N VAL A 321 -5.99 18.39 -4.00
CA VAL A 321 -4.68 18.70 -3.48
C VAL A 321 -4.25 20.03 -4.05
N LEU A 322 -4.29 21.05 -3.23
CA LEU A 322 -3.67 22.33 -3.57
C LEU A 322 -2.15 22.17 -3.41
N PHE A 323 -1.46 22.09 -4.55
CA PHE A 323 -0.01 22.34 -4.57
C PHE A 323 0.17 23.84 -4.28
N GLN A 324 0.90 24.16 -3.22
CA GLN A 324 1.40 25.52 -3.06
C GLN A 324 2.49 25.72 -4.12
N GLU A 325 2.28 26.69 -4.99
CA GLU A 325 3.19 27.00 -6.09
C GLU A 325 4.56 27.41 -5.54
N GLY A 326 5.56 26.57 -5.78
CA GLY A 326 6.96 26.91 -5.85
C GLY A 326 7.44 26.53 -7.24
N GLU A 327 8.34 27.28 -7.84
CA GLU A 327 8.94 26.88 -9.11
C GLU A 327 9.77 25.61 -8.91
N PHE A 328 9.22 24.47 -9.32
CA PHE A 328 9.92 23.19 -9.31
C PHE A 328 10.06 22.68 -10.74
N THR A 329 11.28 22.47 -11.16
CA THR A 329 11.59 21.80 -12.40
C THR A 329 11.88 20.33 -12.07
N PHE A 330 10.92 19.44 -12.37
CA PHE A 330 11.21 18.03 -12.45
C PHE A 330 11.81 17.76 -13.83
N VAL A 331 12.95 17.05 -13.84
CA VAL A 331 13.59 16.59 -15.07
C VAL A 331 13.12 15.14 -15.31
#